data_8b73d1c3598ac9e50fc362cc84209cb9
#
_entry.id   8b73d1c3598ac9e50fc362cc84209cb9
#
_cell.length_a   1.000
_cell.length_b   1.000
_cell.length_c   1.000
_cell.angle_alpha   90.00
_cell.angle_beta   90.00
_cell.angle_gamma   90.00
#
_symmetry.space_group_name_H-M   'P 1'
#
loop_
_entity.id
_entity.type
_entity.pdbx_description
1 polymer ?
#
loop_
_entity_poly.entity_id
_entity_poly.type
_entity_poly.pdbx_seq_one_letter_code
_entity_poly.pdbx_strand_id
1 'polypeptide(L)'
;MRRRDFISFLGGAVAAWPVAARGEQPEYSRYVGAFQRARRDYQRISHPSEADRSNYITRLVRLREKAIVGKTYDWLAIGAEIKQHPAPPQSDSKALSSLLVGQWKSPRHDYLYRIDGTWTMLPIEDDAPHGTWRIDGNQYFDTTATEPPLKLQYTIILITKKDFVFMDQTNIFYETRQ
;
A
#
# COMPACT_ATOMS: atom_id res chain seq x y z
N MET A 1 3.19 4.45 -36.32
CA MET A 1 4.15 4.45 -35.20
C MET A 1 4.01 3.15 -34.42
N ARG A 2 5.03 2.32 -34.38
CA ARG A 2 4.97 0.92 -33.92
C ARG A 2 5.24 0.86 -32.42
N ARG A 3 4.32 0.20 -31.70
CA ARG A 3 4.33 0.01 -30.21
C ARG A 3 5.51 -0.81 -29.65
N ARG A 4 6.59 -1.01 -30.37
CA ARG A 4 7.71 -1.91 -29.97
C ARG A 4 8.94 -1.21 -29.35
N ASP A 5 9.02 0.12 -29.40
CA ASP A 5 10.27 0.81 -29.02
C ASP A 5 10.31 1.35 -27.59
N PHE A 6 9.25 1.11 -26.79
CA PHE A 6 9.20 1.66 -25.41
C PHE A 6 9.71 0.72 -24.30
N ILE A 7 10.01 -0.53 -24.63
CA ILE A 7 10.44 -1.54 -23.61
C ILE A 7 11.96 -1.62 -23.48
N SER A 8 12.72 -1.08 -24.41
CA SER A 8 14.18 -1.20 -24.43
C SER A 8 14.94 -0.18 -23.55
N PHE A 9 14.25 0.82 -22.98
CA PHE A 9 14.94 1.90 -22.25
C PHE A 9 15.04 1.70 -20.73
N LEU A 10 14.37 0.69 -20.16
CA LEU A 10 14.45 0.40 -18.72
C LEU A 10 15.45 -0.71 -18.33
N GLY A 11 16.12 -1.30 -19.32
CA GLY A 11 17.10 -2.38 -19.12
C GLY A 11 18.57 -1.93 -19.03
N GLY A 12 18.87 -0.67 -19.33
CA GLY A 12 20.26 -0.22 -19.57
C GLY A 12 20.90 0.69 -18.53
N ALA A 13 20.21 1.13 -17.50
CA ALA A 13 20.71 2.15 -16.57
C ALA A 13 21.30 1.61 -15.24
N VAL A 14 21.64 0.32 -15.15
CA VAL A 14 22.20 -0.26 -13.91
C VAL A 14 23.75 -0.44 -14.00
N ALA A 15 24.39 -0.09 -15.10
CA ALA A 15 25.77 -0.48 -15.37
C ALA A 15 26.77 0.65 -15.53
N ALA A 16 26.57 1.84 -14.99
CA ALA A 16 27.63 2.85 -15.01
C ALA A 16 27.53 3.85 -13.85
N TRP A 17 27.73 3.37 -12.61
CA TRP A 17 28.16 4.26 -11.55
C TRP A 17 29.64 4.06 -11.31
N PRO A 18 30.44 5.15 -11.30
CA PRO A 18 31.87 5.05 -11.10
C PRO A 18 32.17 4.51 -9.71
N VAL A 19 32.99 3.46 -9.65
CA VAL A 19 33.63 2.93 -8.45
C VAL A 19 34.66 3.94 -7.97
N ALA A 20 34.22 5.00 -7.32
CA ALA A 20 35.12 5.94 -6.67
C ALA A 20 34.40 6.63 -5.51
N ALA A 21 34.37 5.96 -4.38
CA ALA A 21 34.46 6.49 -3.02
C ALA A 21 34.12 5.33 -2.05
N ARG A 22 35.14 4.67 -1.53
CA ARG A 22 35.03 3.86 -0.29
C ARG A 22 34.89 4.83 0.88
N GLY A 23 33.72 5.40 1.01
CA GLY A 23 33.31 6.19 2.14
C GLY A 23 31.83 5.98 2.27
N GLU A 24 31.38 5.31 3.35
CA GLU A 24 30.00 5.11 3.77
C GLU A 24 29.05 4.76 2.60
N GLN A 25 28.96 3.47 2.26
CA GLN A 25 27.85 3.01 1.43
C GLN A 25 26.58 3.38 2.18
N PRO A 26 25.74 4.30 1.65
CA PRO A 26 24.50 4.65 2.31
C PRO A 26 23.69 3.39 2.54
N GLU A 27 22.91 3.35 3.62
CA GLU A 27 22.03 2.21 4.02
C GLU A 27 21.06 1.72 2.93
N TYR A 28 21.14 2.30 1.74
CA TYR A 28 20.41 1.91 0.52
C TYR A 28 20.44 0.41 0.22
N SER A 29 21.54 -0.29 0.52
CA SER A 29 21.69 -1.68 0.13
C SER A 29 20.84 -2.65 0.94
N ARG A 30 20.42 -2.29 2.16
CA ARG A 30 19.74 -3.21 3.09
C ARG A 30 18.30 -3.50 2.68
N TYR A 31 17.54 -2.47 2.34
CA TYR A 31 16.13 -2.61 1.95
C TYR A 31 16.00 -3.09 0.50
N VAL A 32 16.84 -2.60 -0.41
CA VAL A 32 16.90 -3.08 -1.80
C VAL A 32 17.16 -4.58 -1.86
N GLY A 33 18.14 -5.09 -1.12
CA GLY A 33 18.43 -6.52 -1.09
C GLY A 33 17.26 -7.37 -0.56
N ALA A 34 16.57 -6.89 0.47
CA ALA A 34 15.39 -7.56 1.01
C ALA A 34 14.21 -7.51 0.04
N PHE A 35 13.99 -6.37 -0.63
CA PHE A 35 12.98 -6.20 -1.66
C PHE A 35 13.21 -7.13 -2.85
N GLN A 36 14.43 -7.16 -3.39
CA GLN A 36 14.78 -8.04 -4.51
C GLN A 36 14.63 -9.52 -4.17
N ARG A 37 14.93 -9.93 -2.93
CA ARG A 37 14.66 -11.32 -2.47
C ARG A 37 13.16 -11.59 -2.45
N ALA A 38 12.35 -10.71 -1.82
CA ALA A 38 10.91 -10.88 -1.77
C ALA A 38 10.28 -11.01 -3.16
N ARG A 39 10.72 -10.15 -4.10
CA ARG A 39 10.26 -10.17 -5.49
C ARG A 39 10.62 -11.46 -6.20
N ARG A 40 11.87 -11.91 -6.11
CA ARG A 40 12.30 -13.19 -6.70
C ARG A 40 11.56 -14.39 -6.13
N ASP A 41 11.35 -14.41 -4.80
CA ASP A 41 10.62 -15.49 -4.14
C ASP A 41 9.19 -15.58 -4.68
N TYR A 42 8.50 -14.45 -4.81
CA TYR A 42 7.14 -14.41 -5.36
C TYR A 42 7.09 -14.78 -6.84
N GLN A 43 8.03 -14.30 -7.66
CA GLN A 43 8.11 -14.60 -9.11
C GLN A 43 8.39 -16.08 -9.42
N ARG A 44 8.93 -16.85 -8.46
CA ARG A 44 9.14 -18.29 -8.61
C ARG A 44 7.87 -19.12 -8.45
N ILE A 45 6.80 -18.55 -7.93
CA ILE A 45 5.52 -19.23 -7.77
C ILE A 45 4.81 -19.21 -9.12
N SER A 46 4.65 -20.39 -9.75
CA SER A 46 4.08 -20.50 -11.09
C SER A 46 2.62 -20.03 -11.16
N HIS A 47 1.86 -20.29 -10.09
CA HIS A 47 0.44 -19.90 -9.96
C HIS A 47 0.20 -19.37 -8.55
N PRO A 48 0.52 -18.09 -8.29
CA PRO A 48 0.37 -17.52 -6.95
C PRO A 48 -1.11 -17.50 -6.53
N SER A 49 -1.39 -18.05 -5.37
CA SER A 49 -2.69 -17.96 -4.71
C SER A 49 -2.91 -16.56 -4.14
N GLU A 50 -4.16 -16.25 -3.75
CA GLU A 50 -4.45 -15.00 -3.05
C GLU A 50 -3.68 -14.90 -1.71
N ALA A 51 -3.45 -16.03 -1.03
CA ALA A 51 -2.62 -16.07 0.17
C ALA A 51 -1.16 -15.71 -0.12
N ASP A 52 -0.59 -16.22 -1.24
CA ASP A 52 0.77 -15.87 -1.65
C ASP A 52 0.88 -14.39 -1.99
N ARG A 53 -0.10 -13.85 -2.73
CA ARG A 53 -0.20 -12.43 -3.03
C ARG A 53 -0.27 -11.59 -1.74
N SER A 54 -1.16 -11.95 -0.83
CA SER A 54 -1.33 -11.23 0.45
C SER A 54 -0.06 -11.25 1.29
N ASN A 55 0.62 -12.39 1.39
CA ASN A 55 1.88 -12.52 2.11
C ASN A 55 2.98 -11.66 1.46
N TYR A 56 3.05 -11.67 0.13
CA TYR A 56 4.01 -10.85 -0.61
C TYR A 56 3.77 -9.36 -0.36
N ILE A 57 2.54 -8.88 -0.53
CA ILE A 57 2.17 -7.48 -0.28
C ILE A 57 2.47 -7.07 1.17
N THR A 58 2.08 -7.87 2.16
CA THR A 58 2.38 -7.61 3.57
C THR A 58 3.88 -7.43 3.80
N ARG A 59 4.72 -8.29 3.18
CA ARG A 59 6.17 -8.17 3.26
C ARG A 59 6.69 -6.88 2.64
N LEU A 60 6.17 -6.49 1.47
CA LEU A 60 6.55 -5.25 0.79
C LEU A 60 6.15 -4.01 1.59
N VAL A 61 4.94 -3.98 2.15
CA VAL A 61 4.47 -2.86 2.98
C VAL A 61 5.38 -2.66 4.18
N ARG A 62 5.73 -3.73 4.90
CA ARG A 62 6.65 -3.65 6.04
C ARG A 62 8.05 -3.16 5.65
N LEU A 63 8.54 -3.56 4.48
CA LEU A 63 9.82 -3.05 3.96
C LEU A 63 9.73 -1.58 3.59
N ARG A 64 8.62 -1.15 2.96
CA ARG A 64 8.37 0.24 2.61
C ARG A 64 8.34 1.13 3.86
N GLU A 65 7.61 0.74 4.90
CA GLU A 65 7.55 1.48 6.16
C GLU A 65 8.95 1.62 6.81
N LYS A 66 9.73 0.54 6.83
CA LYS A 66 11.10 0.59 7.32
C LYS A 66 11.99 1.53 6.49
N ALA A 67 11.82 1.55 5.17
CA ALA A 67 12.56 2.43 4.28
C ALA A 67 12.17 3.91 4.51
N ILE A 68 10.90 4.20 4.77
CA ILE A 68 10.42 5.55 5.12
C ILE A 68 11.03 6.00 6.45
N VAL A 69 10.97 5.17 7.49
CA VAL A 69 11.56 5.47 8.81
C VAL A 69 13.07 5.64 8.71
N GLY A 70 13.74 4.79 7.92
CA GLY A 70 15.18 4.88 7.63
C GLY A 70 15.57 6.02 6.69
N LYS A 71 14.62 6.84 6.23
CA LYS A 71 14.82 7.96 5.30
C LYS A 71 15.55 7.58 4.01
N THR A 72 15.37 6.35 3.54
CA THR A 72 15.94 5.87 2.27
C THR A 72 14.94 6.05 1.15
N TYR A 73 15.39 6.23 -0.09
CA TYR A 73 14.50 6.37 -1.26
C TYR A 73 13.93 5.03 -1.77
N ASP A 74 14.31 3.91 -1.18
CA ASP A 74 13.86 2.57 -1.56
C ASP A 74 12.34 2.40 -1.49
N TRP A 75 11.67 3.17 -0.61
CA TRP A 75 10.22 3.17 -0.49
C TRP A 75 9.49 3.50 -1.79
N LEU A 76 10.12 4.28 -2.70
CA LEU A 76 9.54 4.60 -4.02
C LEU A 76 9.45 3.34 -4.90
N ALA A 77 10.54 2.59 -5.02
CA ALA A 77 10.57 1.36 -5.83
C ALA A 77 9.66 0.27 -5.24
N ILE A 78 9.67 0.13 -3.91
CA ILE A 78 8.79 -0.82 -3.21
C ILE A 78 7.33 -0.40 -3.40
N GLY A 79 7.01 0.88 -3.31
CA GLY A 79 5.67 1.41 -3.54
C GLY A 79 5.19 1.17 -4.98
N ALA A 80 6.05 1.36 -5.97
CA ALA A 80 5.74 1.08 -7.37
C ALA A 80 5.40 -0.40 -7.59
N GLU A 81 6.11 -1.32 -6.94
CA GLU A 81 5.81 -2.76 -6.98
C GLU A 81 4.48 -3.08 -6.31
N ILE A 82 4.19 -2.52 -5.13
CA ILE A 82 2.92 -2.72 -4.42
C ILE A 82 1.74 -2.33 -5.33
N LYS A 83 1.82 -1.20 -6.03
CA LYS A 83 0.76 -0.70 -6.92
C LYS A 83 0.43 -1.64 -8.09
N GLN A 84 1.32 -2.56 -8.44
CA GLN A 84 1.10 -3.55 -9.51
C GLN A 84 0.24 -4.74 -9.05
N HIS A 85 -0.09 -4.83 -7.77
CA HIS A 85 -0.80 -5.96 -7.17
C HIS A 85 -2.08 -5.53 -6.44
N PRO A 86 -3.03 -4.84 -7.08
CA PRO A 86 -4.30 -4.50 -6.45
C PRO A 86 -5.09 -5.77 -6.10
N ALA A 87 -6.03 -5.66 -5.16
CA ALA A 87 -6.98 -6.73 -4.92
C ALA A 87 -7.82 -6.98 -6.19
N PRO A 88 -8.29 -8.22 -6.42
CA PRO A 88 -9.12 -8.52 -7.58
C PRO A 88 -10.37 -7.62 -7.63
N PRO A 89 -10.76 -7.09 -8.81
CA PRO A 89 -11.95 -6.24 -8.93
C PRO A 89 -13.25 -6.93 -8.49
N GLN A 90 -13.32 -8.27 -8.60
CA GLN A 90 -14.46 -9.09 -8.20
C GLN A 90 -14.41 -9.51 -6.72
N SER A 91 -13.60 -8.86 -5.90
CA SER A 91 -13.54 -9.14 -4.46
C SER A 91 -14.93 -9.00 -3.81
N ASP A 92 -15.23 -9.90 -2.88
CA ASP A 92 -16.48 -9.86 -2.11
C ASP A 92 -16.52 -8.61 -1.20
N SER A 93 -17.29 -7.62 -1.62
CA SER A 93 -17.44 -6.34 -0.91
C SER A 93 -17.92 -6.53 0.54
N LYS A 94 -18.81 -7.50 0.79
CA LYS A 94 -19.35 -7.78 2.13
C LYS A 94 -18.27 -8.38 3.04
N ALA A 95 -17.49 -9.32 2.51
CA ALA A 95 -16.39 -9.93 3.25
C ALA A 95 -15.32 -8.89 3.57
N LEU A 96 -14.94 -8.04 2.59
CA LEU A 96 -13.97 -6.96 2.79
C LEU A 96 -14.47 -5.90 3.78
N SER A 97 -15.75 -5.52 3.69
CA SER A 97 -16.37 -4.59 4.64
C SER A 97 -16.34 -5.13 6.07
N SER A 98 -16.64 -6.42 6.25
CA SER A 98 -16.55 -7.07 7.57
C SER A 98 -15.13 -7.07 8.14
N LEU A 99 -14.12 -7.16 7.29
CA LEU A 99 -12.72 -7.04 7.69
C LEU A 99 -12.34 -5.60 8.07
N LEU A 100 -12.95 -4.58 7.47
CA LEU A 100 -12.63 -3.19 7.76
C LEU A 100 -13.20 -2.72 9.11
N VAL A 101 -14.36 -3.24 9.54
CA VAL A 101 -14.97 -2.83 10.81
C VAL A 101 -14.02 -3.04 11.99
N GLY A 102 -13.80 -1.98 12.78
CA GLY A 102 -12.95 -2.00 13.98
C GLY A 102 -12.03 -0.79 14.07
N GLN A 103 -11.09 -0.85 15.01
CA GLN A 103 -10.14 0.22 15.24
C GLN A 103 -8.84 -0.04 14.47
N TRP A 104 -8.37 1.01 13.79
CA TRP A 104 -7.21 0.97 12.92
C TRP A 104 -6.25 2.12 13.21
N LYS A 105 -4.98 1.85 13.11
CA LYS A 105 -3.89 2.80 13.34
C LYS A 105 -3.17 3.10 12.03
N SER A 106 -3.13 4.35 11.64
CA SER A 106 -2.23 4.87 10.60
C SER A 106 -1.00 5.54 11.22
N PRO A 107 0.00 5.93 10.43
CA PRO A 107 1.16 6.66 10.95
C PRO A 107 0.84 8.02 11.60
N ARG A 108 -0.33 8.59 11.32
CA ARG A 108 -0.70 9.93 11.80
C ARG A 108 -1.91 9.95 12.72
N HIS A 109 -2.87 9.07 12.48
CA HIS A 109 -4.16 9.08 13.15
C HIS A 109 -4.66 7.66 13.36
N ASP A 110 -5.51 7.48 14.35
CA ASP A 110 -6.25 6.26 14.58
C ASP A 110 -7.70 6.46 14.12
N TYR A 111 -8.31 5.41 13.57
CA TYR A 111 -9.66 5.44 13.02
C TYR A 111 -10.52 4.34 13.61
N LEU A 112 -11.80 4.63 13.78
CA LEU A 112 -12.83 3.64 14.14
C LEU A 112 -13.82 3.53 12.98
N TYR A 113 -13.82 2.39 12.30
CA TYR A 113 -14.80 2.05 11.25
C TYR A 113 -15.92 1.24 11.86
N ARG A 114 -17.18 1.66 11.66
CA ARG A 114 -18.37 1.01 12.23
C ARG A 114 -19.13 0.23 11.16
N ILE A 115 -19.89 -0.76 11.62
CA ILE A 115 -20.66 -1.64 10.75
C ILE A 115 -21.77 -0.92 9.98
N ASP A 116 -22.21 0.22 10.46
CA ASP A 116 -23.21 1.07 9.81
C ASP A 116 -22.66 1.91 8.62
N GLY A 117 -21.38 1.72 8.30
CA GLY A 117 -20.71 2.47 7.23
C GLY A 117 -20.23 3.86 7.65
N THR A 118 -20.17 4.14 8.95
CA THR A 118 -19.58 5.39 9.47
C THR A 118 -18.14 5.16 9.93
N TRP A 119 -17.35 6.23 9.92
CA TRP A 119 -16.02 6.23 10.53
C TRP A 119 -15.80 7.52 11.35
N THR A 120 -14.88 7.47 12.29
CA THR A 120 -14.43 8.63 13.04
C THR A 120 -12.95 8.51 13.36
N MET A 121 -12.26 9.65 13.41
CA MET A 121 -10.87 9.71 13.89
C MET A 121 -10.84 9.64 15.42
N LEU A 122 -9.80 9.05 15.97
CA LEU A 122 -9.61 8.92 17.41
C LEU A 122 -8.49 9.89 17.91
N PRO A 123 -8.60 10.41 19.15
CA PRO A 123 -9.71 10.20 20.08
C PRO A 123 -11.02 10.82 19.59
N ILE A 124 -12.15 10.30 20.08
CA ILE A 124 -13.48 10.85 19.74
C ILE A 124 -13.64 12.14 20.56
N GLU A 125 -13.63 13.26 19.86
CA GLU A 125 -13.87 14.60 20.38
C GLU A 125 -15.05 15.23 19.60
N ASP A 126 -15.63 16.32 20.09
CA ASP A 126 -16.83 16.91 19.47
C ASP A 126 -16.60 17.34 18.01
N ASP A 127 -15.38 17.76 17.69
CA ASP A 127 -14.95 18.17 16.35
C ASP A 127 -14.08 17.14 15.63
N ALA A 128 -14.01 15.91 16.16
CA ALA A 128 -13.20 14.86 15.52
C ALA A 128 -13.67 14.61 14.08
N PRO A 129 -12.74 14.58 13.11
CA PRO A 129 -13.07 14.23 11.74
C PRO A 129 -13.82 12.91 11.67
N HIS A 130 -14.92 12.89 10.93
CA HIS A 130 -15.78 11.74 10.76
C HIS A 130 -16.40 11.72 9.36
N GLY A 131 -17.05 10.63 9.03
CA GLY A 131 -17.67 10.49 7.72
C GLY A 131 -18.32 9.13 7.49
N THR A 132 -18.48 8.79 6.22
CA THR A 132 -19.05 7.52 5.81
C THR A 132 -18.07 6.77 4.90
N TRP A 133 -18.16 5.45 4.91
CA TRP A 133 -17.37 4.60 4.06
C TRP A 133 -18.20 3.47 3.43
N ARG A 134 -17.72 2.99 2.30
CA ARG A 134 -18.24 1.77 1.67
C ARG A 134 -17.18 1.09 0.82
N ILE A 135 -17.33 -0.20 0.61
CA ILE A 135 -16.51 -1.00 -0.30
C ILE A 135 -17.41 -1.54 -1.43
N ASP A 136 -16.88 -1.49 -2.65
CA ASP A 136 -17.51 -2.05 -3.85
C ASP A 136 -16.44 -2.73 -4.70
N GLY A 137 -16.47 -4.07 -4.77
CA GLY A 137 -15.37 -4.85 -5.32
C GLY A 137 -14.06 -4.55 -4.59
N ASN A 138 -13.06 -4.09 -5.34
CA ASN A 138 -11.78 -3.63 -4.77
C ASN A 138 -11.70 -2.10 -4.60
N GLN A 139 -12.82 -1.39 -4.67
CA GLN A 139 -12.85 0.06 -4.46
C GLN A 139 -13.32 0.40 -3.05
N TYR A 140 -12.58 1.26 -2.38
CA TYR A 140 -12.92 1.85 -1.10
C TYR A 140 -13.30 3.31 -1.32
N PHE A 141 -14.48 3.67 -0.88
CA PHE A 141 -15.02 5.03 -0.95
C PHE A 141 -15.11 5.61 0.44
N ASP A 142 -14.62 6.82 0.57
CA ASP A 142 -14.62 7.59 1.79
C ASP A 142 -15.29 8.95 1.54
N THR A 143 -16.12 9.41 2.45
CA THR A 143 -16.75 10.71 2.39
C THR A 143 -16.63 11.37 3.76
N THR A 144 -15.88 12.46 3.85
CA THR A 144 -15.78 13.24 5.09
C THR A 144 -17.01 14.12 5.29
N ALA A 145 -17.41 14.31 6.54
CA ALA A 145 -18.52 15.20 6.91
C ALA A 145 -18.04 16.67 7.00
N THR A 146 -17.42 17.16 5.92
CA THR A 146 -17.02 18.58 5.77
C THR A 146 -18.02 19.33 4.89
N GLU A 147 -17.99 20.66 4.88
CA GLU A 147 -18.79 21.46 3.95
C GLU A 147 -17.88 22.22 2.98
N PRO A 148 -17.90 21.90 1.68
CA PRO A 148 -18.62 20.76 1.06
C PRO A 148 -18.01 19.39 1.43
N PRO A 149 -18.81 18.30 1.37
CA PRO A 149 -18.30 16.97 1.66
C PRO A 149 -17.15 16.58 0.71
N LEU A 150 -16.03 16.14 1.26
CA LEU A 150 -14.93 15.61 0.47
C LEU A 150 -15.18 14.13 0.19
N LYS A 151 -15.29 13.77 -1.09
CA LYS A 151 -15.46 12.39 -1.56
C LYS A 151 -14.16 11.87 -2.12
N LEU A 152 -13.67 10.79 -1.56
CA LEU A 152 -12.43 10.14 -1.94
C LEU A 152 -12.71 8.71 -2.42
N GLN A 153 -11.92 8.29 -3.39
CA GLN A 153 -11.98 6.93 -3.93
C GLN A 153 -10.57 6.35 -3.98
N TYR A 154 -10.45 5.14 -3.49
CA TYR A 154 -9.20 4.42 -3.40
C TYR A 154 -9.35 3.00 -3.97
N THR A 155 -8.25 2.44 -4.44
CA THR A 155 -8.19 1.02 -4.80
C THR A 155 -7.61 0.23 -3.62
N ILE A 156 -8.31 -0.80 -3.18
CA ILE A 156 -7.83 -1.72 -2.16
C ILE A 156 -6.72 -2.58 -2.76
N ILE A 157 -5.60 -2.64 -2.07
CA ILE A 157 -4.49 -3.53 -2.38
C ILE A 157 -4.59 -4.79 -1.54
N LEU A 158 -4.83 -4.61 -0.24
CA LEU A 158 -4.92 -5.69 0.73
C LEU A 158 -5.81 -5.27 1.89
N ILE A 159 -6.70 -6.16 2.33
CA ILE A 159 -7.35 -6.07 3.63
C ILE A 159 -7.35 -7.44 4.29
N THR A 160 -6.87 -7.51 5.51
CA THR A 160 -6.81 -8.70 6.35
C THR A 160 -7.32 -8.37 7.75
N LYS A 161 -7.27 -9.32 8.66
CA LYS A 161 -7.58 -9.05 10.09
C LYS A 161 -6.58 -8.11 10.76
N LYS A 162 -5.44 -7.82 10.13
CA LYS A 162 -4.33 -7.04 10.74
C LYS A 162 -3.91 -5.84 9.91
N ASP A 163 -4.03 -5.92 8.60
CA ASP A 163 -3.45 -4.95 7.68
C ASP A 163 -4.52 -4.45 6.71
N PHE A 164 -4.64 -3.14 6.54
CA PHE A 164 -5.44 -2.48 5.51
C PHE A 164 -4.52 -1.60 4.67
N VAL A 165 -4.40 -1.93 3.39
CA VAL A 165 -3.55 -1.24 2.42
C VAL A 165 -4.41 -0.81 1.24
N PHE A 166 -4.43 0.47 0.97
CA PHE A 166 -5.18 1.05 -0.14
C PHE A 166 -4.37 2.15 -0.79
N MET A 167 -4.75 2.55 -2.00
CA MET A 167 -4.02 3.55 -2.77
C MET A 167 -4.96 4.50 -3.51
N ASP A 168 -4.51 5.73 -3.70
CA ASP A 168 -4.97 6.63 -4.74
C ASP A 168 -3.99 6.63 -5.93
N GLN A 169 -4.10 7.59 -6.83
CA GLN A 169 -3.22 7.73 -7.99
C GLN A 169 -1.75 7.90 -7.61
N THR A 170 -1.46 8.56 -6.50
CA THR A 170 -0.11 8.97 -6.08
C THR A 170 0.39 8.23 -4.85
N ASN A 171 -0.45 7.98 -3.88
CA ASN A 171 -0.07 7.53 -2.54
C ASN A 171 -0.51 6.08 -2.27
N ILE A 172 0.21 5.42 -1.35
CA ILE A 172 -0.19 4.18 -0.72
C ILE A 172 -0.39 4.49 0.76
N PHE A 173 -1.56 4.12 1.26
CA PHE A 173 -1.96 4.24 2.66
C PHE A 173 -1.86 2.87 3.32
N TYR A 174 -1.48 2.87 4.57
CA TYR A 174 -1.32 1.66 5.36
C TYR A 174 -1.84 1.89 6.77
N GLU A 175 -2.73 1.03 7.18
CA GLU A 175 -3.30 0.99 8.52
C GLU A 175 -3.14 -0.41 9.11
N THR A 176 -2.94 -0.49 10.41
CA THR A 176 -2.86 -1.74 11.17
C THR A 176 -3.99 -1.79 12.17
N ARG A 177 -4.59 -2.96 12.36
CA ARG A 177 -5.61 -3.17 13.38
C ARG A 177 -4.98 -3.06 14.77
N GLN A 178 -5.68 -2.39 15.67
CA GLN A 178 -5.35 -2.34 17.10
C GLN A 178 -5.96 -3.52 17.87
#